data_b5687af04f6a897587a85f2d955f66ba
#
_entry.id   b5687af04f6a897587a85f2d955f66ba
#
_cell.length_a   1.000
_cell.length_b   1.000
_cell.length_c   1.000
_cell.angle_alpha   90.00
_cell.angle_beta   90.00
_cell.angle_gamma   90.00
#
_symmetry.space_group_name_H-M   'P 1'
#
loop_
_entity.id
_entity.type
_entity.pdbx_description
1 polymer ?
#
loop_
_entity_poly.entity_id
_entity_poly.type
_entity_poly.pdbx_seq_one_letter_code
_entity_poly.pdbx_strand_id
1 'polypeptide(L)'
;LQTVVKSFETFHNLKVSDDFTINSIRLAKRYFSEKHLPDSAIDLIDRTMALLKIKNDLNPEEKKDIVCVEHLMEVVSQKTGIPLGNVQAAERDRLVNAEDILKKRVVGQDHAIKIVLDSIYESRSGLNKKGQPIGSFFFLGPTGTGKTELAKSLAEFLFQDDTAILRFDMSEYKEEHSVALLYGAPPGYVGYEEGGLLVNQIRQKPYSIVLFDEIE
;
A
#
# COMPACT_ATOMS: atom_id res chain seq x y z
N LEU A 1 -8.92 21.23 12.52
CA LEU A 1 -9.58 19.92 12.40
C LEU A 1 -10.60 19.67 13.51
N GLN A 2 -10.32 19.95 14.78
CA GLN A 2 -11.28 19.73 15.88
C GLN A 2 -12.65 20.40 15.66
N THR A 3 -12.67 21.61 15.10
CA THR A 3 -13.91 22.32 14.77
C THR A 3 -14.67 21.62 13.65
N VAL A 4 -13.95 21.12 12.64
CA VAL A 4 -14.55 20.38 11.51
C VAL A 4 -15.11 19.04 11.98
N VAL A 5 -14.38 18.32 12.85
CA VAL A 5 -14.83 17.06 13.44
C VAL A 5 -16.18 17.23 14.17
N LYS A 6 -16.32 18.28 14.99
CA LYS A 6 -17.58 18.59 15.67
C LYS A 6 -18.74 18.85 14.71
N SER A 7 -18.47 19.51 13.58
CA SER A 7 -19.48 19.72 12.54
C SER A 7 -19.92 18.39 11.93
N PHE A 8 -18.98 17.48 11.65
CA PHE A 8 -19.29 16.14 11.14
C PHE A 8 -20.00 15.26 12.17
N GLU A 9 -19.64 15.34 13.46
CA GLU A 9 -20.37 14.66 14.53
C GLU A 9 -21.85 15.04 14.53
N THR A 10 -22.14 16.32 14.37
CA THR A 10 -23.51 16.81 14.31
C THR A 10 -24.21 16.36 13.02
N PHE A 11 -23.53 16.42 11.89
CA PHE A 11 -24.09 16.06 10.58
C PHE A 11 -24.40 14.56 10.45
N HIS A 12 -23.47 13.70 10.89
CA HIS A 12 -23.65 12.25 10.82
C HIS A 12 -24.36 11.66 12.04
N ASN A 13 -24.58 12.47 13.08
CA ASN A 13 -25.15 12.05 14.38
C ASN A 13 -24.35 10.92 15.04
N LEU A 14 -23.01 11.06 15.03
CA LEU A 14 -22.05 10.12 15.58
C LEU A 14 -21.07 10.86 16.49
N LYS A 15 -20.46 10.17 17.44
CA LYS A 15 -19.37 10.70 18.27
C LYS A 15 -18.05 10.08 17.87
N VAL A 16 -16.93 10.77 18.10
CA VAL A 16 -15.59 10.24 17.84
C VAL A 16 -14.85 9.92 19.15
N SER A 17 -13.94 8.96 19.10
CA SER A 17 -13.02 8.68 20.21
C SER A 17 -11.97 9.79 20.35
N ASP A 18 -11.37 9.94 21.54
CA ASP A 18 -10.43 11.04 21.85
C ASP A 18 -9.20 11.06 20.95
N ASP A 19 -8.73 9.90 20.52
CA ASP A 19 -7.55 9.73 19.67
C ASP A 19 -7.87 9.72 18.16
N PHE A 20 -9.15 9.79 17.79
CA PHE A 20 -9.62 9.71 16.41
C PHE A 20 -8.99 10.79 15.51
N THR A 21 -9.02 12.05 15.95
CA THR A 21 -8.53 13.19 15.16
C THR A 21 -7.01 13.10 14.91
N ILE A 22 -6.24 12.68 15.92
CA ILE A 22 -4.78 12.54 15.79
C ILE A 22 -4.45 11.40 14.83
N ASN A 23 -5.14 10.27 14.95
CA ASN A 23 -4.92 9.13 14.10
C ASN A 23 -5.39 9.37 12.65
N SER A 24 -6.48 10.15 12.45
CA SER A 24 -6.90 10.54 11.09
C SER A 24 -5.83 11.34 10.36
N ILE A 25 -5.14 12.28 11.04
CA ILE A 25 -4.03 13.04 10.46
C ILE A 25 -2.84 12.11 10.14
N ARG A 26 -2.49 11.22 11.07
CA ARG A 26 -1.36 10.29 10.88
C ARG A 26 -1.60 9.35 9.70
N LEU A 27 -2.80 8.77 9.62
CA LEU A 27 -3.19 7.88 8.53
C LEU A 27 -3.27 8.61 7.20
N ALA A 28 -3.90 9.79 7.18
CA ALA A 28 -3.97 10.60 5.98
C ALA A 28 -2.59 10.98 5.44
N LYS A 29 -1.69 11.45 6.32
CA LYS A 29 -0.30 11.79 5.93
C LYS A 29 0.49 10.59 5.41
N ARG A 30 0.20 9.38 5.92
CA ARG A 30 0.93 8.17 5.56
C ARG A 30 0.42 7.53 4.27
N TYR A 31 -0.89 7.54 4.05
CA TYR A 31 -1.54 6.73 3.01
C TYR A 31 -2.19 7.54 1.88
N PHE A 32 -2.42 8.85 2.08
CA PHE A 32 -3.04 9.72 1.07
C PHE A 32 -2.11 10.88 0.69
N SER A 33 -1.01 10.54 0.02
CA SER A 33 0.00 11.51 -0.42
C SER A 33 -0.46 12.37 -1.61
N GLU A 34 -1.52 11.99 -2.30
CA GLU A 34 -2.06 12.74 -3.44
C GLU A 34 -2.68 14.08 -3.04
N LYS A 35 -3.25 14.15 -1.84
CA LYS A 35 -3.88 15.36 -1.30
C LYS A 35 -3.08 15.88 -0.12
N HIS A 36 -2.91 17.20 -0.06
CA HIS A 36 -2.25 17.86 1.07
C HIS A 36 -3.14 17.88 2.32
N LEU A 37 -2.50 17.94 3.49
CA LEU A 37 -3.21 18.28 4.72
C LEU A 37 -3.63 19.77 4.68
N PRO A 38 -4.82 20.12 5.16
CA PRO A 38 -5.75 19.32 5.96
C PRO A 38 -6.75 18.48 5.16
N ASP A 39 -6.88 18.69 3.84
CA ASP A 39 -7.95 18.13 3.01
C ASP A 39 -8.00 16.61 3.01
N SER A 40 -6.85 15.95 2.95
CA SER A 40 -6.78 14.49 3.00
C SER A 40 -7.30 13.90 4.31
N ALA A 41 -7.07 14.60 5.43
CA ALA A 41 -7.59 14.17 6.73
C ALA A 41 -9.09 14.42 6.86
N ILE A 42 -9.59 15.53 6.32
CA ILE A 42 -11.01 15.88 6.29
C ILE A 42 -11.79 14.85 5.46
N ASP A 43 -11.30 14.53 4.27
CA ASP A 43 -11.87 13.48 3.40
C ASP A 43 -11.94 12.12 4.12
N LEU A 44 -10.88 11.75 4.83
CA LEU A 44 -10.82 10.48 5.55
C LEU A 44 -11.85 10.43 6.69
N ILE A 45 -11.98 11.51 7.45
CA ILE A 45 -12.94 11.65 8.55
C ILE A 45 -14.37 11.51 8.02
N ASP A 46 -14.73 12.31 7.00
CA ASP A 46 -16.06 12.31 6.41
C ASP A 46 -16.46 10.93 5.88
N ARG A 47 -15.58 10.30 5.09
CA ARG A 47 -15.80 8.94 4.57
C ARG A 47 -15.98 7.91 5.66
N THR A 48 -15.20 8.01 6.75
CA THR A 48 -15.29 7.07 7.87
C THR A 48 -16.62 7.19 8.58
N MET A 49 -17.08 8.40 8.84
CA MET A 49 -18.38 8.65 9.48
C MET A 49 -19.54 8.23 8.57
N ALA A 50 -19.48 8.55 7.28
CA ALA A 50 -20.47 8.14 6.29
C ALA A 50 -20.59 6.62 6.19
N LEU A 51 -19.47 5.90 6.13
CA LEU A 51 -19.47 4.44 6.10
C LEU A 51 -20.08 3.81 7.36
N LEU A 52 -19.75 4.34 8.54
CA LEU A 52 -20.32 3.82 9.78
C LEU A 52 -21.83 4.09 9.84
N LYS A 53 -22.28 5.26 9.38
CA LYS A 53 -23.71 5.58 9.29
C LYS A 53 -24.45 4.61 8.38
N ILE A 54 -23.90 4.33 7.18
CA ILE A 54 -24.48 3.35 6.26
C ILE A 54 -24.54 1.96 6.89
N LYS A 55 -23.49 1.53 7.59
CA LYS A 55 -23.49 0.25 8.30
C LYS A 55 -24.52 0.17 9.40
N ASN A 56 -24.69 1.24 10.17
CA ASN A 56 -25.72 1.33 11.21
C ASN A 56 -27.14 1.30 10.62
N ASP A 57 -27.34 1.90 9.46
CA ASP A 57 -28.64 1.90 8.77
C ASP A 57 -28.97 0.51 8.19
N LEU A 58 -27.96 -0.24 7.74
CA LEU A 58 -28.12 -1.60 7.23
C LEU A 58 -28.28 -2.65 8.35
N ASN A 59 -27.62 -2.45 9.49
CA ASN A 59 -27.63 -3.36 10.64
C ASN A 59 -28.02 -2.63 11.93
N PRO A 60 -29.31 -2.32 12.14
CA PRO A 60 -29.76 -1.56 13.31
C PRO A 60 -29.50 -2.25 14.66
N GLU A 61 -29.37 -3.59 14.66
CA GLU A 61 -29.11 -4.40 15.88
C GLU A 61 -27.67 -4.24 16.39
N GLU A 62 -26.71 -3.91 15.50
CA GLU A 62 -25.28 -3.75 15.82
C GLU A 62 -24.83 -2.29 15.78
N LYS A 63 -25.76 -1.35 15.99
CA LYS A 63 -25.51 0.08 15.88
C LYS A 63 -24.38 0.55 16.80
N LYS A 64 -23.41 1.26 16.22
CA LYS A 64 -22.27 1.87 16.91
C LYS A 64 -22.37 3.38 16.80
N ASP A 65 -22.50 4.05 17.93
CA ASP A 65 -22.60 5.52 17.97
C ASP A 65 -21.25 6.23 18.09
N ILE A 66 -20.18 5.47 18.34
CA ILE A 66 -18.80 5.97 18.48
C ILE A 66 -17.94 5.51 17.31
N VAL A 67 -17.34 6.47 16.63
CA VAL A 67 -16.35 6.23 15.56
C VAL A 67 -14.97 6.10 16.19
N CYS A 68 -14.34 4.93 16.04
CA CYS A 68 -13.02 4.61 16.58
C CYS A 68 -11.96 4.57 15.47
N VAL A 69 -10.71 4.43 15.87
CA VAL A 69 -9.55 4.32 14.97
C VAL A 69 -9.66 3.12 14.03
N GLU A 70 -10.29 2.03 14.47
CA GLU A 70 -10.53 0.83 13.68
C GLU A 70 -11.34 1.13 12.41
N HIS A 71 -12.34 2.01 12.52
CA HIS A 71 -13.14 2.43 11.37
C HIS A 71 -12.32 3.27 10.38
N LEU A 72 -11.38 4.12 10.86
CA LEU A 72 -10.42 4.81 10.00
C LEU A 72 -9.53 3.83 9.24
N MET A 73 -9.01 2.83 9.94
CA MET A 73 -8.15 1.80 9.34
C MET A 73 -8.90 0.98 8.29
N GLU A 74 -10.17 0.69 8.52
CA GLU A 74 -11.01 0.00 7.54
C GLU A 74 -11.16 0.81 6.25
N VAL A 75 -11.46 2.12 6.36
CA VAL A 75 -11.58 3.01 5.19
C VAL A 75 -10.27 3.14 4.42
N VAL A 76 -9.16 3.26 5.14
CA VAL A 76 -7.83 3.30 4.51
C VAL A 76 -7.54 1.98 3.81
N SER A 77 -7.86 0.84 4.44
CA SER A 77 -7.69 -0.49 3.86
C SER A 77 -8.49 -0.65 2.56
N GLN A 78 -9.76 -0.24 2.56
CA GLN A 78 -10.61 -0.31 1.36
C GLN A 78 -10.08 0.55 0.20
N LYS A 79 -9.51 1.73 0.52
CA LYS A 79 -9.01 2.65 -0.51
C LYS A 79 -7.63 2.27 -1.04
N THR A 80 -6.78 1.73 -0.17
CA THR A 80 -5.37 1.44 -0.52
C THR A 80 -5.10 -0.02 -0.85
N GLY A 81 -6.06 -0.91 -0.56
CA GLY A 81 -5.85 -2.37 -0.65
C GLY A 81 -4.94 -2.93 0.45
N ILE A 82 -4.47 -2.10 1.40
CA ILE A 82 -3.61 -2.55 2.47
C ILE A 82 -4.46 -2.99 3.65
N PRO A 83 -4.31 -4.20 4.14
CA PRO A 83 -5.01 -4.64 5.34
C PRO A 83 -4.51 -3.87 6.57
N LEU A 84 -5.37 -3.02 7.15
CA LEU A 84 -5.12 -2.26 8.38
C LEU A 84 -6.17 -2.59 9.44
N GLY A 85 -5.81 -2.53 10.71
CA GLY A 85 -6.74 -2.73 11.82
C GLY A 85 -6.54 -4.05 12.57
N ASN A 86 -7.61 -4.71 13.01
CA ASN A 86 -7.59 -6.00 13.72
C ASN A 86 -6.84 -7.13 12.99
N VAL A 87 -6.40 -6.84 11.78
CA VAL A 87 -5.49 -7.62 10.96
C VAL A 87 -4.10 -7.78 11.60
N GLN A 88 -3.74 -7.01 12.64
CA GLN A 88 -2.42 -7.18 13.27
C GLN A 88 -2.21 -8.61 13.81
N ALA A 89 -3.23 -9.23 14.37
CA ALA A 89 -3.13 -10.62 14.80
C ALA A 89 -3.10 -11.57 13.58
N ALA A 90 -4.02 -11.40 12.63
CA ALA A 90 -4.06 -12.19 11.40
C ALA A 90 -2.84 -11.94 10.49
N GLU A 91 -2.33 -10.72 10.44
CA GLU A 91 -1.09 -10.38 9.73
C GLU A 91 0.13 -11.01 10.41
N ARG A 92 0.16 -11.03 11.74
CA ARG A 92 1.21 -11.71 12.50
C ARG A 92 1.21 -13.21 12.24
N ASP A 93 0.04 -13.85 12.27
CA ASP A 93 -0.09 -15.28 11.96
C ASP A 93 0.28 -15.59 10.50
N ARG A 94 -0.06 -14.71 9.56
CA ARG A 94 0.37 -14.81 8.16
C ARG A 94 1.88 -14.66 8.02
N LEU A 95 2.50 -13.72 8.74
CA LEU A 95 3.96 -13.54 8.73
C LEU A 95 4.67 -14.75 9.32
N VAL A 96 4.14 -15.36 10.38
CA VAL A 96 4.69 -16.61 10.95
C VAL A 96 4.63 -17.76 9.93
N ASN A 97 3.58 -17.85 9.14
CA ASN A 97 3.39 -18.89 8.13
C ASN A 97 3.83 -18.46 6.71
N ALA A 98 4.53 -17.33 6.59
CA ALA A 98 4.88 -16.73 5.30
C ALA A 98 5.69 -17.67 4.40
N GLU A 99 6.65 -18.39 4.98
CA GLU A 99 7.49 -19.34 4.25
C GLU A 99 6.66 -20.45 3.62
N ASP A 100 5.74 -21.05 4.38
CA ASP A 100 4.86 -22.12 3.88
C ASP A 100 3.89 -21.60 2.81
N ILE A 101 3.40 -20.37 2.97
CA ILE A 101 2.51 -19.74 1.99
C ILE A 101 3.24 -19.55 0.66
N LEU A 102 4.44 -19.00 0.67
CA LEU A 102 5.22 -18.75 -0.55
C LEU A 102 5.71 -20.05 -1.19
N LYS A 103 6.12 -21.04 -0.41
CA LYS A 103 6.56 -22.36 -0.90
C LYS A 103 5.48 -23.16 -1.61
N LYS A 104 4.21 -22.93 -1.29
CA LYS A 104 3.09 -23.55 -1.99
C LYS A 104 3.01 -23.14 -3.46
N ARG A 105 3.41 -21.91 -3.77
CA ARG A 105 3.40 -21.36 -5.13
C ARG A 105 4.75 -21.48 -5.85
N VAL A 106 5.82 -21.28 -5.11
CA VAL A 106 7.19 -21.28 -5.65
C VAL A 106 7.95 -22.44 -5.04
N VAL A 107 8.02 -23.53 -5.78
CA VAL A 107 8.63 -24.78 -5.33
C VAL A 107 10.13 -24.79 -5.66
N GLY A 108 10.96 -25.25 -4.70
CA GLY A 108 12.38 -25.46 -4.91
C GLY A 108 13.25 -24.18 -4.86
N GLN A 109 12.71 -23.06 -4.37
CA GLN A 109 13.43 -21.78 -4.22
C GLN A 109 13.51 -21.34 -2.75
N ASP A 110 13.68 -22.27 -1.83
CA ASP A 110 13.66 -22.02 -0.38
C ASP A 110 14.65 -20.94 0.05
N HIS A 111 15.83 -20.91 -0.53
CA HIS A 111 16.86 -19.93 -0.23
C HIS A 111 16.42 -18.51 -0.63
N ALA A 112 15.88 -18.34 -1.83
CA ALA A 112 15.40 -17.04 -2.32
C ALA A 112 14.21 -16.56 -1.49
N ILE A 113 13.26 -17.43 -1.16
CA ILE A 113 12.13 -17.14 -0.30
C ILE A 113 12.60 -16.65 1.06
N LYS A 114 13.55 -17.33 1.68
CA LYS A 114 14.10 -16.94 2.98
C LYS A 114 14.72 -15.55 2.97
N ILE A 115 15.58 -15.24 1.99
CA ILE A 115 16.21 -13.91 1.88
C ILE A 115 15.16 -12.80 1.76
N VAL A 116 14.14 -13.04 0.94
CA VAL A 116 13.03 -12.06 0.77
C VAL A 116 12.27 -11.87 2.07
N LEU A 117 11.94 -12.96 2.76
CA LEU A 117 11.22 -12.90 4.04
C LEU A 117 12.04 -12.21 5.14
N ASP A 118 13.34 -12.47 5.23
CA ASP A 118 14.23 -11.80 6.19
C ASP A 118 14.18 -10.28 6.01
N SER A 119 14.23 -9.79 4.77
CA SER A 119 14.09 -8.34 4.49
C SER A 119 12.71 -7.78 4.86
N ILE A 120 11.65 -8.56 4.67
CA ILE A 120 10.29 -8.16 5.09
C ILE A 120 10.21 -8.06 6.61
N TYR A 121 10.77 -9.03 7.34
CA TYR A 121 10.79 -9.02 8.80
C TYR A 121 11.59 -7.84 9.36
N GLU A 122 12.76 -7.53 8.77
CA GLU A 122 13.55 -6.35 9.11
C GLU A 122 12.76 -5.06 8.92
N SER A 123 12.10 -4.93 7.77
CA SER A 123 11.28 -3.76 7.46
C SER A 123 10.12 -3.60 8.44
N ARG A 124 9.42 -4.69 8.78
CA ARG A 124 8.30 -4.69 9.71
C ARG A 124 8.72 -4.42 11.16
N SER A 125 9.95 -4.77 11.51
CA SER A 125 10.55 -4.44 12.82
C SER A 125 10.92 -2.96 12.96
N GLY A 126 10.74 -2.15 11.90
CA GLY A 126 11.03 -0.72 11.93
C GLY A 126 12.52 -0.37 11.83
N LEU A 127 13.37 -1.32 11.45
CA LEU A 127 14.81 -1.14 11.30
C LEU A 127 15.18 -0.40 10.02
N ASN A 128 14.27 -0.37 9.04
CA ASN A 128 14.51 0.32 7.77
C ASN A 128 14.40 1.83 7.91
N LYS A 129 15.22 2.56 7.14
CA LYS A 129 15.13 4.02 7.05
C LYS A 129 13.82 4.43 6.39
N LYS A 130 13.19 5.48 6.90
CA LYS A 130 11.98 6.06 6.31
C LYS A 130 12.25 6.48 4.85
N GLY A 131 11.32 6.14 3.96
CA GLY A 131 11.40 6.49 2.54
C GLY A 131 12.19 5.51 1.67
N GLN A 132 12.64 4.39 2.23
CA GLN A 132 13.23 3.31 1.45
C GLN A 132 12.19 2.20 1.17
N PRO A 133 12.34 1.46 0.06
CA PRO A 133 11.51 0.29 -0.19
C PRO A 133 11.74 -0.78 0.89
N ILE A 134 10.79 -1.69 1.05
CA ILE A 134 10.88 -2.84 1.97
C ILE A 134 12.14 -3.66 1.68
N GLY A 135 12.44 -3.88 0.41
CA GLY A 135 13.64 -4.56 -0.07
C GLY A 135 13.85 -4.29 -1.55
N SER A 136 15.08 -4.45 -1.99
CA SER A 136 15.46 -4.45 -3.40
C SER A 136 16.22 -5.75 -3.68
N PHE A 137 15.70 -6.55 -4.61
CA PHE A 137 16.20 -7.89 -4.88
C PHE A 137 16.58 -8.02 -6.34
N PHE A 138 17.68 -8.71 -6.59
CA PHE A 138 18.12 -9.05 -7.93
C PHE A 138 18.09 -10.58 -8.10
N PHE A 139 17.17 -11.08 -8.92
CA PHE A 139 16.99 -12.49 -9.16
C PHE A 139 17.75 -12.92 -10.42
N LEU A 140 18.77 -13.72 -10.25
CA LEU A 140 19.57 -14.33 -11.34
C LEU A 140 19.20 -15.79 -11.52
N GLY A 141 19.05 -16.22 -12.75
CA GLY A 141 18.81 -17.62 -13.07
C GLY A 141 18.15 -17.82 -14.43
N PRO A 142 18.16 -19.03 -14.98
CA PRO A 142 17.55 -19.33 -16.27
C PRO A 142 16.03 -19.11 -16.28
N THR A 143 15.45 -19.08 -17.47
CA THR A 143 14.00 -18.97 -17.66
C THR A 143 13.29 -20.15 -17.01
N GLY A 144 12.12 -19.92 -16.43
CA GLY A 144 11.30 -20.97 -15.81
C GLY A 144 11.67 -21.33 -14.36
N THR A 145 12.65 -20.67 -13.74
CA THR A 145 13.03 -20.93 -12.34
C THR A 145 12.11 -20.27 -11.30
N GLY A 146 11.06 -19.59 -11.71
CA GLY A 146 10.05 -19.02 -10.82
C GLY A 146 10.31 -17.56 -10.39
N LYS A 147 11.24 -16.82 -11.02
CA LYS A 147 11.55 -15.41 -10.66
C LYS A 147 10.31 -14.52 -10.64
N THR A 148 9.56 -14.50 -11.73
CA THR A 148 8.33 -13.71 -11.87
C THR A 148 7.19 -14.23 -10.98
N GLU A 149 7.13 -15.56 -10.81
CA GLU A 149 6.11 -16.17 -9.92
C GLU A 149 6.36 -15.84 -8.45
N LEU A 150 7.63 -15.74 -8.03
CA LEU A 150 7.97 -15.27 -6.68
C LEU A 150 7.49 -13.83 -6.47
N ALA A 151 7.68 -12.93 -7.45
CA ALA A 151 7.17 -11.56 -7.37
C ALA A 151 5.64 -11.51 -7.24
N LYS A 152 4.91 -12.33 -8.01
CA LYS A 152 3.44 -12.44 -7.91
C LYS A 152 2.99 -12.99 -6.56
N SER A 153 3.62 -14.06 -6.10
CA SER A 153 3.31 -14.65 -4.79
C SER A 153 3.56 -13.66 -3.66
N LEU A 154 4.60 -12.84 -3.79
CA LEU A 154 4.94 -11.81 -2.83
C LEU A 154 3.91 -10.65 -2.84
N ALA A 155 3.40 -10.25 -4.01
CA ALA A 155 2.35 -9.24 -4.11
C ALA A 155 1.06 -9.72 -3.43
N GLU A 156 0.64 -10.94 -3.71
CA GLU A 156 -0.51 -11.56 -3.05
C GLU A 156 -0.31 -11.70 -1.54
N PHE A 157 0.89 -12.06 -1.12
CA PHE A 157 1.22 -12.16 0.30
C PHE A 157 1.18 -10.82 1.02
N LEU A 158 1.80 -9.78 0.45
CA LEU A 158 1.93 -8.45 1.08
C LEU A 158 0.66 -7.61 0.97
N PHE A 159 -0.02 -7.64 -0.18
CA PHE A 159 -1.12 -6.73 -0.51
C PHE A 159 -2.47 -7.43 -0.68
N GLN A 160 -2.51 -8.77 -0.59
CA GLN A 160 -3.70 -9.60 -0.87
C GLN A 160 -4.25 -9.39 -2.30
N ASP A 161 -3.38 -8.98 -3.20
CA ASP A 161 -3.68 -8.70 -4.60
C ASP A 161 -2.46 -9.10 -5.45
N ASP A 162 -2.60 -10.12 -6.25
CA ASP A 162 -1.54 -10.60 -7.16
C ASP A 162 -1.32 -9.64 -8.35
N THR A 163 -2.26 -8.71 -8.56
CA THR A 163 -2.15 -7.63 -9.56
C THR A 163 -1.46 -6.38 -9.03
N ALA A 164 -1.09 -6.34 -7.74
CA ALA A 164 -0.33 -5.25 -7.13
C ALA A 164 1.15 -5.27 -7.56
N ILE A 165 1.38 -5.40 -8.87
CA ILE A 165 2.70 -5.42 -9.52
C ILE A 165 2.74 -4.38 -10.63
N LEU A 166 3.77 -3.55 -10.63
CA LEU A 166 4.13 -2.67 -11.73
C LEU A 166 5.28 -3.33 -12.49
N ARG A 167 5.00 -3.86 -13.67
CA ARG A 167 5.99 -4.55 -14.51
C ARG A 167 6.52 -3.63 -15.58
N PHE A 168 7.84 -3.54 -15.67
CA PHE A 168 8.58 -2.84 -16.71
C PHE A 168 9.48 -3.84 -17.42
N ASP A 169 9.27 -4.03 -18.72
CA ASP A 169 10.11 -4.85 -19.55
C ASP A 169 11.31 -3.99 -20.02
N MET A 170 12.49 -4.26 -19.45
CA MET A 170 13.67 -3.43 -19.70
C MET A 170 14.20 -3.60 -21.12
N SER A 171 13.76 -4.62 -21.86
CA SER A 171 14.09 -4.76 -23.27
C SER A 171 13.54 -3.62 -24.13
N GLU A 172 12.43 -2.99 -23.71
CA GLU A 172 11.82 -1.83 -24.36
C GLU A 172 12.57 -0.52 -24.09
N TYR A 173 13.44 -0.50 -23.06
CA TYR A 173 14.16 0.69 -22.58
C TYR A 173 15.66 0.64 -22.87
N LYS A 174 16.09 -0.01 -23.95
CA LYS A 174 17.51 -0.12 -24.33
C LYS A 174 18.08 1.18 -24.91
N GLU A 175 17.24 2.03 -25.48
CA GLU A 175 17.66 3.30 -26.05
C GLU A 175 17.56 4.45 -25.03
N GLU A 176 18.47 5.40 -25.11
CA GLU A 176 18.54 6.54 -24.18
C GLU A 176 17.24 7.35 -24.12
N HIS A 177 16.55 7.49 -25.26
CA HIS A 177 15.25 8.14 -25.33
C HIS A 177 14.16 7.39 -24.57
N SER A 178 14.18 6.06 -24.61
CA SER A 178 13.21 5.21 -23.90
C SER A 178 13.42 5.28 -22.39
N VAL A 179 14.67 5.38 -21.93
CA VAL A 179 15.00 5.58 -20.51
C VAL A 179 14.42 6.90 -19.99
N ALA A 180 14.46 7.98 -20.82
CA ALA A 180 13.86 9.26 -20.45
C ALA A 180 12.33 9.16 -20.25
N LEU A 181 11.63 8.28 -20.98
CA LEU A 181 10.20 8.02 -20.75
C LEU A 181 9.94 7.37 -19.39
N LEU A 182 10.87 6.54 -18.93
CA LEU A 182 10.72 5.84 -17.64
C LEU A 182 10.85 6.79 -16.45
N TYR A 183 11.87 7.64 -16.45
CA TYR A 183 12.17 8.55 -15.34
C TYR A 183 11.56 9.95 -15.48
N GLY A 184 11.18 10.33 -16.68
CA GLY A 184 10.74 11.68 -17.05
C GLY A 184 11.84 12.48 -17.76
N ALA A 185 11.41 13.51 -18.50
CA ALA A 185 12.31 14.40 -19.20
C ALA A 185 13.12 15.27 -18.22
N PRO A 186 14.37 15.63 -18.53
CA PRO A 186 15.15 16.57 -17.74
C PRO A 186 14.48 17.97 -17.69
N PRO A 187 14.78 18.76 -16.65
CA PRO A 187 14.26 20.13 -16.55
C PRO A 187 14.53 20.94 -17.85
N GLY A 188 13.47 21.56 -18.38
CA GLY A 188 13.55 22.38 -19.59
C GLY A 188 13.24 21.67 -20.90
N TYR A 189 12.99 20.38 -20.89
CA TYR A 189 12.52 19.61 -22.05
C TYR A 189 11.00 19.43 -22.04
N VAL A 190 10.42 19.24 -23.23
CA VAL A 190 9.00 18.95 -23.43
C VAL A 190 8.66 17.64 -22.69
N GLY A 191 7.57 17.64 -21.89
CA GLY A 191 7.16 16.48 -21.08
C GLY A 191 7.72 16.44 -19.65
N TYR A 192 8.51 17.43 -19.22
CA TYR A 192 9.02 17.50 -17.84
C TYR A 192 7.89 17.50 -16.78
N GLU A 193 6.81 18.24 -17.03
CA GLU A 193 5.67 18.35 -16.10
C GLU A 193 4.83 17.06 -16.03
N GLU A 194 4.86 16.23 -17.07
CA GLU A 194 4.11 14.97 -17.11
C GLU A 194 4.72 13.89 -16.20
N GLY A 195 6.00 14.04 -15.85
CA GLY A 195 6.76 13.05 -15.08
C GLY A 195 7.02 11.76 -15.84
N GLY A 196 7.86 10.88 -15.31
CA GLY A 196 8.15 9.58 -15.91
C GLY A 196 7.05 8.54 -15.65
N LEU A 197 6.95 7.57 -16.57
CA LEU A 197 5.99 6.48 -16.47
C LEU A 197 6.08 5.73 -15.13
N LEU A 198 7.30 5.43 -14.68
CA LEU A 198 7.57 4.78 -13.38
C LEU A 198 7.01 5.60 -12.22
N VAL A 199 7.30 6.91 -12.20
CA VAL A 199 6.87 7.81 -11.13
C VAL A 199 5.34 7.91 -11.09
N ASN A 200 4.71 8.04 -12.26
CA ASN A 200 3.26 8.16 -12.36
C ASN A 200 2.55 6.88 -11.92
N GLN A 201 3.05 5.71 -12.34
CA GLN A 201 2.48 4.44 -11.93
C GLN A 201 2.65 4.17 -10.43
N ILE A 202 3.82 4.48 -9.85
CA ILE A 202 4.05 4.35 -8.40
C ILE A 202 3.15 5.32 -7.61
N ARG A 203 2.91 6.54 -8.11
CA ARG A 203 1.97 7.47 -7.47
C ARG A 203 0.54 6.95 -7.48
N GLN A 204 0.11 6.31 -8.57
CA GLN A 204 -1.23 5.70 -8.67
C GLN A 204 -1.37 4.45 -7.80
N LYS A 205 -0.31 3.62 -7.72
CA LYS A 205 -0.28 2.39 -6.93
C LYS A 205 0.94 2.38 -5.99
N PRO A 206 0.92 3.17 -4.90
CA PRO A 206 2.09 3.31 -4.02
C PRO A 206 2.43 2.04 -3.24
N TYR A 207 1.48 1.12 -3.14
CA TYR A 207 1.65 -0.18 -2.48
C TYR A 207 1.63 -1.28 -3.54
N SER A 208 2.77 -1.45 -4.17
CA SER A 208 2.96 -2.44 -5.24
C SER A 208 4.40 -2.95 -5.25
N ILE A 209 4.61 -4.06 -5.92
CA ILE A 209 5.94 -4.54 -6.28
C ILE A 209 6.29 -3.93 -7.63
N VAL A 210 7.45 -3.31 -7.70
CA VAL A 210 8.02 -2.86 -8.98
C VAL A 210 8.94 -3.97 -9.50
N LEU A 211 8.56 -4.55 -10.63
CA LEU A 211 9.30 -5.62 -11.29
C LEU A 211 9.95 -5.08 -12.56
N PHE A 212 11.27 -5.04 -12.57
CA PHE A 212 12.06 -4.80 -13.78
C PHE A 212 12.45 -6.15 -14.36
N ASP A 213 11.83 -6.51 -15.48
CA ASP A 213 12.06 -7.79 -16.17
C ASP A 213 13.02 -7.60 -17.34
N GLU A 214 13.70 -8.67 -17.77
CA GLU A 214 14.62 -8.66 -18.92
C GLU A 214 15.71 -7.57 -18.83
N ILE A 215 16.37 -7.47 -17.67
CA ILE A 215 17.36 -6.40 -17.39
C ILE A 215 18.70 -6.59 -18.12
N GLU A 216 18.85 -7.66 -18.91
CA GLU A 216 20.05 -8.05 -19.65
C GLU A 216 20.43 -7.10 -20.79
#